data_152a42a8299f8bbe38a88513cb5eff3a
#
_entry.id   152a42a8299f8bbe38a88513cb5eff3a
#
_cell.length_a   1.000
_cell.length_b   1.000
_cell.length_c   1.000
_cell.angle_alpha   90.00
_cell.angle_beta   90.00
_cell.angle_gamma   90.00
#
_symmetry.space_group_name_H-M   'P 1'
#
loop_
_entity.id
_entity.type
_entity.pdbx_description
1 polymer ?
#
loop_
_entity_poly.entity_id
_entity_poly.type
_entity_poly.pdbx_seq_one_letter_code
_entity_poly.pdbx_strand_id
1 'polypeptide(L)'
;MRNKIAFIVLIQLFAISEVFSCSCMGTESVKKAFKRSEIVFVGTVISSQPYELKQEPLGEGFIDIYYHNKVAFEVSEWFKGTSTATQMIYTGVGGGDCGFYFEEGEQYIVYATFDGVYMELGTSKMQTNICDRTNKLSELAEDLSQLRKRKKN
;
A
#
# COMPACT_ATOMS: atom_id res chain seq x y z
N MET A 1 9.57 -39.99 -32.80
CA MET A 1 8.59 -39.67 -31.74
C MET A 1 9.25 -39.24 -30.43
N ARG A 2 10.39 -39.81 -30.02
CA ARG A 2 11.10 -39.50 -28.75
C ARG A 2 11.51 -38.04 -28.58
N ASN A 3 11.95 -37.35 -29.64
CA ASN A 3 12.35 -35.93 -29.57
C ASN A 3 11.16 -34.97 -29.46
N LYS A 4 9.97 -35.30 -29.94
CA LYS A 4 8.77 -34.44 -29.83
C LYS A 4 8.21 -34.44 -28.42
N ILE A 5 8.30 -35.58 -27.73
CA ILE A 5 7.85 -35.70 -26.32
C ILE A 5 8.79 -34.90 -25.40
N ALA A 6 10.12 -35.00 -25.63
CA ALA A 6 11.09 -34.20 -24.84
C ALA A 6 10.88 -32.67 -25.00
N PHE A 7 10.52 -32.21 -26.19
CA PHE A 7 10.25 -30.79 -26.47
C PHE A 7 8.97 -30.32 -25.80
N ILE A 8 7.92 -31.14 -25.76
CA ILE A 8 6.66 -30.81 -25.08
C ILE A 8 6.85 -30.77 -23.58
N VAL A 9 7.61 -31.67 -22.98
CA VAL A 9 7.92 -31.68 -21.54
C VAL A 9 8.78 -30.46 -21.17
N LEU A 10 9.72 -30.01 -22.01
CA LEU A 10 10.53 -28.82 -21.79
C LEU A 10 9.69 -27.55 -21.81
N ILE A 11 8.71 -27.46 -22.72
CA ILE A 11 7.79 -26.31 -22.78
C ILE A 11 6.89 -26.24 -21.53
N GLN A 12 6.43 -27.38 -21.02
CA GLN A 12 5.61 -27.43 -19.82
C GLN A 12 6.38 -27.02 -18.55
N LEU A 13 7.68 -27.32 -18.47
CA LEU A 13 8.54 -26.89 -17.35
C LEU A 13 8.77 -25.37 -17.31
N PHE A 14 8.71 -24.69 -18.45
CA PHE A 14 8.80 -23.22 -18.51
C PHE A 14 7.48 -22.51 -18.22
N ALA A 15 6.35 -23.19 -18.24
CA ALA A 15 5.02 -22.62 -17.99
C ALA A 15 4.67 -22.52 -16.49
N ILE A 16 5.51 -23.05 -15.57
CA ILE A 16 5.28 -23.04 -14.12
C ILE A 16 6.16 -21.96 -13.46
N SER A 17 6.32 -20.80 -14.08
CA SER A 17 6.77 -19.63 -13.34
C SER A 17 5.54 -19.07 -12.61
N GLU A 18 5.27 -19.57 -11.41
CA GLU A 18 4.38 -18.89 -10.48
C GLU A 18 5.01 -17.53 -10.19
N VAL A 19 4.45 -16.50 -10.78
CA VAL A 19 4.76 -15.13 -10.40
C VAL A 19 4.22 -14.99 -8.98
N PHE A 20 5.09 -14.98 -8.00
CA PHE A 20 4.73 -14.60 -6.63
C PHE A 20 4.28 -13.13 -6.67
N SER A 21 3.03 -12.94 -7.02
CA SER A 21 2.34 -11.68 -6.88
C SER A 21 1.92 -11.54 -5.42
N CYS A 22 1.90 -10.32 -4.92
CA CYS A 22 1.40 -9.99 -3.59
C CYS A 22 0.05 -10.66 -3.33
N SER A 23 -0.02 -11.55 -2.34
CA SER A 23 -1.23 -12.25 -1.95
C SER A 23 -1.73 -11.74 -0.60
N CYS A 24 -2.84 -11.02 -0.61
CA CYS A 24 -3.48 -10.58 0.62
C CYS A 24 -4.34 -11.71 1.22
N MET A 25 -4.32 -11.90 2.52
CA MET A 25 -5.14 -12.87 3.25
C MET A 25 -6.60 -12.42 3.39
N GLY A 26 -7.27 -12.11 2.27
CA GLY A 26 -8.66 -11.67 2.22
C GLY A 26 -8.88 -10.22 2.68
N THR A 27 -10.12 -9.73 2.49
CA THR A 27 -10.51 -8.37 2.89
C THR A 27 -10.88 -8.31 4.36
N GLU A 28 -10.18 -7.49 5.13
CA GLU A 28 -10.54 -7.21 6.53
C GLU A 28 -11.87 -6.45 6.63
N SER A 29 -12.61 -6.64 7.75
CA SER A 29 -13.76 -5.78 8.05
C SER A 29 -13.31 -4.34 8.36
N VAL A 30 -14.19 -3.36 8.12
CA VAL A 30 -13.96 -1.94 8.46
C VAL A 30 -13.51 -1.76 9.91
N LYS A 31 -14.15 -2.50 10.84
CA LYS A 31 -13.80 -2.46 12.28
C LYS A 31 -12.36 -2.91 12.53
N LYS A 32 -11.92 -3.98 11.87
CA LYS A 32 -10.58 -4.55 12.08
C LYS A 32 -9.52 -3.66 11.44
N ALA A 33 -9.74 -3.21 10.19
CA ALA A 33 -8.87 -2.28 9.49
C ALA A 33 -8.72 -0.96 10.28
N PHE A 34 -9.82 -0.37 10.75
CA PHE A 34 -9.80 0.84 11.57
C PHE A 34 -9.00 0.66 12.87
N LYS A 35 -9.13 -0.49 13.54
CA LYS A 35 -8.38 -0.77 14.77
C LYS A 35 -6.88 -0.84 14.50
N ARG A 36 -6.48 -1.51 13.43
CA ARG A 36 -5.08 -1.73 13.04
C ARG A 36 -4.38 -0.47 12.53
N SER A 37 -5.09 0.37 11.76
CA SER A 37 -4.52 1.59 11.20
C SER A 37 -4.20 2.62 12.27
N GLU A 38 -3.13 3.39 12.08
CA GLU A 38 -2.79 4.55 12.91
C GLU A 38 -3.59 5.78 12.50
N ILE A 39 -3.81 5.95 11.19
CA ILE A 39 -4.63 7.02 10.65
C ILE A 39 -5.67 6.46 9.66
N VAL A 40 -6.85 7.10 9.64
CA VAL A 40 -7.92 6.81 8.67
C VAL A 40 -8.57 8.13 8.26
N PHE A 41 -8.59 8.40 6.95
CA PHE A 41 -9.15 9.65 6.42
C PHE A 41 -9.73 9.47 5.02
N VAL A 42 -10.54 10.44 4.58
CA VAL A 42 -10.88 10.67 3.18
C VAL A 42 -10.05 11.81 2.64
N GLY A 43 -9.43 11.63 1.50
CA GLY A 43 -8.65 12.67 0.85
C GLY A 43 -8.57 12.52 -0.65
N THR A 44 -8.29 13.64 -1.32
CA THR A 44 -8.03 13.73 -2.76
C THR A 44 -6.53 13.70 -2.98
N VAL A 45 -6.06 12.91 -3.93
CA VAL A 45 -4.64 12.87 -4.31
C VAL A 45 -4.25 14.18 -5.00
N ILE A 46 -3.27 14.90 -4.43
CA ILE A 46 -2.72 16.11 -5.02
C ILE A 46 -1.54 15.79 -5.93
N SER A 47 -0.69 14.85 -5.50
CA SER A 47 0.48 14.42 -6.27
C SER A 47 0.94 13.03 -5.85
N SER A 48 1.53 12.29 -6.79
CA SER A 48 2.21 11.02 -6.56
C SER A 48 3.59 11.07 -7.20
N GLN A 49 4.64 10.94 -6.40
CA GLN A 49 6.02 11.09 -6.86
C GLN A 49 6.88 9.92 -6.41
N PRO A 50 7.82 9.45 -7.25
CA PRO A 50 8.82 8.48 -6.85
C PRO A 50 9.61 8.98 -5.63
N TYR A 51 9.90 8.07 -4.71
CA TYR A 51 10.68 8.34 -3.52
C TYR A 51 11.69 7.22 -3.31
N GLU A 52 12.96 7.57 -3.21
CA GLU A 52 14.05 6.64 -2.92
C GLU A 52 14.46 6.76 -1.45
N LEU A 53 14.45 5.65 -0.74
CA LEU A 53 15.04 5.53 0.58
C LEU A 53 16.35 4.77 0.44
N LYS A 54 17.46 5.42 0.75
CA LYS A 54 18.78 4.81 0.80
C LYS A 54 19.11 4.43 2.23
N GLN A 55 19.40 3.18 2.46
CA GLN A 55 19.89 2.69 3.74
C GLN A 55 21.43 2.57 3.66
N GLU A 56 22.14 3.29 4.50
CA GLU A 56 23.58 3.13 4.66
C GLU A 56 23.86 1.78 5.31
N PRO A 57 24.77 0.96 4.76
CA PRO A 57 25.07 -0.36 5.30
C PRO A 57 25.72 -0.23 6.69
N LEU A 58 25.30 -1.11 7.61
CA LEU A 58 25.98 -1.29 8.90
C LEU A 58 27.26 -2.12 8.70
N GLY A 59 28.25 -1.58 7.95
CA GLY A 59 29.51 -2.24 7.63
C GLY A 59 29.87 -2.21 6.15
N GLU A 60 30.88 -3.00 5.74
CA GLU A 60 31.23 -3.17 4.32
C GLU A 60 30.14 -3.98 3.61
N GLY A 61 29.29 -3.33 2.82
CA GLY A 61 28.20 -3.99 2.13
C GLY A 61 27.53 -3.14 1.05
N PHE A 62 26.51 -3.70 0.45
CA PHE A 62 25.72 -3.03 -0.57
C PHE A 62 24.78 -2.01 0.08
N ILE A 63 24.59 -0.86 -0.58
CA ILE A 63 23.56 0.12 -0.20
C ILE A 63 22.21 -0.46 -0.62
N ASP A 64 21.32 -0.70 0.34
CA ASP A 64 19.95 -1.07 0.04
C ASP A 64 19.16 0.18 -0.37
N ILE A 65 18.60 0.14 -1.57
CA ILE A 65 17.74 1.22 -2.10
C ILE A 65 16.32 0.69 -2.17
N TYR A 66 15.45 1.29 -1.38
CA TYR A 66 14.01 1.00 -1.41
C TYR A 66 13.28 2.05 -2.25
N TYR A 67 12.57 1.59 -3.26
CA TYR A 67 11.76 2.44 -4.12
C TYR A 67 10.33 2.47 -3.61
N HIS A 68 9.80 3.68 -3.42
CA HIS A 68 8.44 3.92 -2.97
C HIS A 68 7.81 5.05 -3.79
N ASN A 69 6.49 5.19 -3.68
CA ASN A 69 5.80 6.39 -4.09
C ASN A 69 5.42 7.20 -2.84
N LYS A 70 5.69 8.49 -2.88
CA LYS A 70 5.28 9.47 -1.91
C LYS A 70 4.06 10.19 -2.44
N VAL A 71 2.92 10.02 -1.79
CA VAL A 71 1.61 10.52 -2.24
C VAL A 71 1.12 11.59 -1.28
N ALA A 72 0.81 12.77 -1.81
CA ALA A 72 0.23 13.87 -1.05
C ALA A 72 -1.29 13.88 -1.22
N PHE A 73 -2.00 14.00 -0.10
CA PHE A 73 -3.46 14.12 -0.06
C PHE A 73 -3.88 15.47 0.49
N GLU A 74 -4.90 16.09 -0.13
CA GLU A 74 -5.74 17.07 0.50
C GLU A 74 -6.85 16.34 1.26
N VAL A 75 -6.90 16.49 2.58
CA VAL A 75 -7.79 15.72 3.44
C VAL A 75 -9.11 16.43 3.64
N SER A 76 -10.20 15.77 3.28
CA SER A 76 -11.56 16.28 3.44
C SER A 76 -12.27 15.81 4.71
N GLU A 77 -11.96 14.61 5.20
CA GLU A 77 -12.58 14.07 6.42
C GLU A 77 -11.63 13.13 7.18
N TRP A 78 -11.48 13.36 8.50
CA TRP A 78 -10.70 12.49 9.39
C TRP A 78 -11.61 11.59 10.23
N PHE A 79 -11.20 10.31 10.36
CA PHE A 79 -11.84 9.33 11.24
C PHE A 79 -10.94 8.85 12.35
N LYS A 80 -9.62 8.84 12.15
CA LYS A 80 -8.61 8.46 13.14
C LYS A 80 -7.30 9.19 12.86
N GLY A 81 -6.57 9.57 13.93
CA GLY A 81 -5.31 10.29 13.87
C GLY A 81 -5.44 11.79 14.08
N THR A 82 -4.34 12.50 13.89
CA THR A 82 -4.29 13.97 14.06
C THR A 82 -4.79 14.67 12.80
N SER A 83 -5.79 15.53 12.95
CA SER A 83 -6.40 16.25 11.81
C SER A 83 -5.42 17.29 11.25
N THR A 84 -5.07 17.11 9.98
CA THR A 84 -4.27 18.05 9.17
C THR A 84 -4.97 18.30 7.85
N ALA A 85 -4.73 19.45 7.22
CA ALA A 85 -5.29 19.76 5.90
C ALA A 85 -4.66 18.89 4.79
N THR A 86 -3.40 18.51 4.97
CA THR A 86 -2.66 17.65 4.04
C THR A 86 -2.04 16.47 4.76
N GLN A 87 -1.98 15.32 4.11
CA GLN A 87 -1.35 14.12 4.62
C GLN A 87 -0.45 13.49 3.58
N MET A 88 0.76 13.10 4.00
CA MET A 88 1.68 12.33 3.17
C MET A 88 1.54 10.85 3.48
N ILE A 89 1.41 10.03 2.44
CA ILE A 89 1.36 8.57 2.52
C ILE A 89 2.44 7.99 1.64
N TYR A 90 3.06 6.93 2.10
CA TYR A 90 4.05 6.17 1.35
C TYR A 90 3.46 4.82 0.96
N THR A 91 3.80 4.34 -0.23
CA THR A 91 3.37 3.05 -0.74
C THR A 91 4.44 2.49 -1.66
N GLY A 92 4.51 1.19 -1.81
CA GLY A 92 5.40 0.57 -2.77
C GLY A 92 5.12 1.01 -4.22
N VAL A 93 6.01 0.63 -5.12
CA VAL A 93 5.89 0.96 -6.56
C VAL A 93 5.04 -0.05 -7.34
N GLY A 94 4.63 -1.14 -6.69
CA GLY A 94 3.90 -2.26 -7.32
C GLY A 94 4.84 -3.33 -7.90
N GLY A 95 4.25 -4.35 -8.53
CA GLY A 95 5.04 -5.40 -9.20
C GLY A 95 5.67 -6.47 -8.28
N GLY A 96 5.29 -6.49 -6.99
CA GLY A 96 5.78 -7.49 -6.03
C GLY A 96 5.96 -6.96 -4.61
N ASP A 97 6.07 -5.67 -4.43
CA ASP A 97 6.20 -4.99 -3.14
C ASP A 97 4.85 -4.59 -2.50
N CYS A 98 3.74 -5.10 -3.01
CA CYS A 98 2.39 -4.79 -2.57
C CYS A 98 1.99 -3.32 -2.62
N GLY A 99 2.66 -2.49 -3.40
CA GLY A 99 2.34 -1.07 -3.53
C GLY A 99 0.92 -0.83 -4.01
N PHE A 100 0.28 0.22 -3.51
CA PHE A 100 -1.05 0.67 -3.93
C PHE A 100 -0.91 1.82 -4.93
N TYR A 101 -1.59 1.72 -6.06
CA TYR A 101 -1.57 2.74 -7.09
C TYR A 101 -2.64 3.82 -6.84
N PHE A 102 -2.18 5.06 -6.71
CA PHE A 102 -3.04 6.23 -6.53
C PHE A 102 -3.08 7.09 -7.80
N GLU A 103 -4.27 7.50 -8.20
CA GLU A 103 -4.50 8.40 -9.34
C GLU A 103 -4.70 9.84 -8.86
N GLU A 104 -3.97 10.80 -9.43
CA GLU A 104 -4.10 12.22 -9.08
C GLU A 104 -5.49 12.75 -9.40
N GLY A 105 -6.05 13.55 -8.50
CA GLY A 105 -7.40 14.09 -8.58
C GLY A 105 -8.50 13.14 -8.07
N GLU A 106 -8.22 11.85 -7.87
CA GLU A 106 -9.18 10.89 -7.35
C GLU A 106 -9.26 10.93 -5.82
N GLN A 107 -10.43 10.56 -5.29
CA GLN A 107 -10.68 10.49 -3.84
C GLN A 107 -10.57 9.06 -3.33
N TYR A 108 -9.96 8.91 -2.15
CA TYR A 108 -9.75 7.64 -1.49
C TYR A 108 -10.18 7.69 -0.02
N ILE A 109 -10.62 6.53 0.50
CA ILE A 109 -10.54 6.26 1.93
C ILE A 109 -9.19 5.60 2.17
N VAL A 110 -8.34 6.22 2.97
CA VAL A 110 -7.00 5.74 3.26
C VAL A 110 -6.95 5.16 4.67
N TYR A 111 -6.48 3.92 4.78
CA TYR A 111 -6.13 3.25 6.02
C TYR A 111 -4.62 3.07 6.04
N ALA A 112 -3.93 3.79 6.91
CA ALA A 112 -2.47 3.75 6.93
C ALA A 112 -1.91 3.42 8.32
N THR A 113 -0.74 2.76 8.32
CA THR A 113 0.02 2.36 9.50
C THR A 113 1.43 2.95 9.44
N PHE A 114 2.17 2.87 10.54
CA PHE A 114 3.60 3.10 10.49
C PHE A 114 4.31 1.97 9.75
N ASP A 115 5.26 2.32 8.91
CA ASP A 115 6.13 1.36 8.27
C ASP A 115 7.25 0.93 9.23
N GLY A 116 7.39 -0.40 9.45
CA GLY A 116 8.44 -0.96 10.28
C GLY A 116 9.84 -0.64 9.76
N VAL A 117 10.05 -0.66 8.45
CA VAL A 117 11.34 -0.32 7.80
C VAL A 117 11.73 1.13 8.10
N TYR A 118 10.79 2.06 7.97
CA TYR A 118 11.06 3.47 8.28
C TYR A 118 11.24 3.73 9.78
N MET A 119 10.61 2.94 10.65
CA MET A 119 10.82 3.03 12.10
C MET A 119 12.24 2.61 12.49
N GLU A 120 12.79 1.57 11.89
CA GLU A 120 14.18 1.13 12.09
C GLU A 120 15.19 2.20 11.64
N LEU A 121 14.83 2.99 10.61
CA LEU A 121 15.65 4.11 10.12
C LEU A 121 15.42 5.43 10.87
N GLY A 122 14.69 5.41 12.00
CA GLY A 122 14.41 6.58 12.83
C GLY A 122 13.43 7.58 12.21
N THR A 123 12.68 7.18 11.18
CA THR A 123 11.66 8.01 10.54
C THR A 123 10.28 7.37 10.63
N SER A 124 9.31 8.08 11.21
CA SER A 124 7.91 7.62 11.28
C SER A 124 7.19 8.01 10.00
N LYS A 125 7.05 7.09 9.06
CA LYS A 125 6.31 7.33 7.83
C LYS A 125 5.03 6.51 7.82
N MET A 126 3.92 7.15 7.43
CA MET A 126 2.63 6.49 7.25
C MET A 126 2.61 5.81 5.90
N GLN A 127 2.31 4.51 5.88
CA GLN A 127 2.22 3.73 4.67
C GLN A 127 0.87 3.04 4.52
N THR A 128 0.55 2.71 3.28
CA THR A 128 -0.53 1.82 2.90
C THR A 128 -0.10 0.93 1.73
N ASN A 129 -0.76 -0.20 1.57
CA ASN A 129 -0.49 -1.16 0.49
C ASN A 129 -1.80 -1.80 0.01
N ILE A 130 -1.74 -2.65 -1.02
CA ILE A 130 -2.92 -3.31 -1.59
C ILE A 130 -3.64 -4.26 -0.62
N CYS A 131 -2.99 -4.68 0.47
CA CYS A 131 -3.59 -5.53 1.51
C CYS A 131 -4.26 -4.74 2.63
N ASP A 132 -4.06 -3.43 2.65
CA ASP A 132 -4.82 -2.53 3.51
C ASP A 132 -6.20 -2.26 2.88
N ARG A 133 -7.14 -1.79 3.70
CA ARG A 133 -8.50 -1.53 3.20
C ARG A 133 -8.61 -0.20 2.42
N THR A 134 -7.50 0.43 2.08
CA THR A 134 -7.44 1.63 1.25
C THR A 134 -8.01 1.35 -0.14
N ASN A 135 -8.95 2.21 -0.60
CA ASN A 135 -9.48 2.13 -1.97
C ASN A 135 -10.16 3.44 -2.37
N LYS A 136 -10.55 3.57 -3.66
CA LYS A 136 -11.31 4.72 -4.16
C LYS A 136 -12.58 4.91 -3.36
N LEU A 137 -12.90 6.15 -3.05
CA LEU A 137 -14.10 6.51 -2.28
C LEU A 137 -15.39 6.01 -2.96
N SER A 138 -15.44 6.01 -4.29
CA SER A 138 -16.57 5.51 -5.08
C SER A 138 -16.86 4.02 -4.85
N GLU A 139 -15.84 3.24 -4.46
CA GLU A 139 -15.95 1.79 -4.23
C GLU A 139 -16.22 1.44 -2.76
N LEU A 140 -16.06 2.40 -1.85
CA LEU A 140 -16.14 2.20 -0.40
C LEU A 140 -17.28 2.96 0.29
N ALA A 141 -18.44 3.10 -0.36
CA ALA A 141 -19.60 3.80 0.21
C ALA A 141 -20.06 3.19 1.55
N GLU A 142 -19.98 1.87 1.68
CA GLU A 142 -20.33 1.18 2.94
C GLU A 142 -19.32 1.50 4.05
N ASP A 143 -18.02 1.53 3.73
CA ASP A 143 -16.96 1.89 4.67
C ASP A 143 -17.17 3.30 5.20
N LEU A 144 -17.43 4.25 4.31
CA LEU A 144 -17.72 5.64 4.67
C LEU A 144 -18.88 5.74 5.66
N SER A 145 -19.98 5.01 5.39
CA SER A 145 -21.16 4.96 6.27
C SER A 145 -20.79 4.43 7.66
N GLN A 146 -20.02 3.32 7.73
CA GLN A 146 -19.60 2.72 9.00
C GLN A 146 -18.65 3.62 9.77
N LEU A 147 -17.70 4.28 9.10
CA LEU A 147 -16.74 5.22 9.70
C LEU A 147 -17.45 6.44 10.29
N ARG A 148 -18.41 7.03 9.55
CA ARG A 148 -19.21 8.17 10.03
C ARG A 148 -20.08 7.82 11.23
N LYS A 149 -20.63 6.60 11.30
CA LYS A 149 -21.35 6.13 12.48
C LYS A 149 -20.43 6.02 13.71
N ARG A 150 -19.18 5.60 13.52
CA ARG A 150 -18.20 5.50 14.61
C ARG A 150 -17.76 6.85 15.17
N LYS A 151 -17.67 7.86 14.32
CA LYS A 151 -17.28 9.23 14.71
C LYS A 151 -18.31 9.92 15.57
N LYS A 152 -19.58 9.49 15.50
CA LYS A 152 -20.71 10.05 16.26
C LYS A 152 -20.88 9.46 17.65
N ASN A 153 -20.26 8.30 17.92
CA ASN A 153 -20.29 7.59 19.20
C ASN A 153 -18.99 7.80 19.97
#